data_118b39c2aef4649f956cc94be0eec5f6
#
_entry.id   118b39c2aef4649f956cc94be0eec5f6
#
_cell.length_a   1.000
_cell.length_b   1.000
_cell.length_c   1.000
_cell.angle_alpha   90.00
_cell.angle_beta   90.00
_cell.angle_gamma   90.00
#
_symmetry.space_group_name_H-M   'P 1'
#
loop_
_entity.id
_entity.type
_entity.pdbx_description
1 polymer ?
#
loop_
_entity_poly.entity_id
_entity_poly.type
_entity_poly.pdbx_seq_one_letter_code
_entity_poly.pdbx_strand_id
1 'polypeptide(L)'
;MDLSIRRMRKEDLDWLYRLLSDPEVMRWLEPLYSREQAETFLFCAGLSESPLIYAAEEQGVPIGYVIDHPYDEHSREIGWVLLPEYWGRGYASALTDLLIQRAGQERR
;
A
#
# COMPACT_ATOMS: atom_id res chain seq x y z
N MET A 1 -0.59 18.55 2.87
CA MET A 1 -0.55 17.20 2.25
C MET A 1 -1.95 16.60 2.30
N ASP A 2 -2.49 16.25 1.14
CA ASP A 2 -3.87 15.77 1.05
C ASP A 2 -3.85 14.26 0.76
N LEU A 3 -3.54 13.47 1.80
CA LEU A 3 -3.40 12.02 1.70
C LEU A 3 -4.71 11.31 2.01
N SER A 4 -4.98 10.25 1.27
CA SER A 4 -6.12 9.38 1.52
C SER A 4 -5.74 7.93 1.28
N ILE A 5 -6.51 7.03 1.87
CA ILE A 5 -6.33 5.59 1.73
C ILE A 5 -7.67 5.02 1.26
N ARG A 6 -7.63 4.23 0.19
CA ARG A 6 -8.84 3.63 -0.38
C ARG A 6 -8.59 2.18 -0.75
N ARG A 7 -9.67 1.44 -0.98
CA ARG A 7 -9.55 0.07 -1.47
C ARG A 7 -8.95 0.06 -2.87
N MET A 8 -8.20 -0.99 -3.16
CA MET A 8 -7.65 -1.23 -4.49
C MET A 8 -8.75 -1.49 -5.50
N ARG A 9 -8.44 -1.21 -6.77
CA ARG A 9 -9.31 -1.47 -7.92
C ARG A 9 -8.48 -2.13 -9.02
N LYS A 10 -9.14 -2.74 -9.98
CA LYS A 10 -8.45 -3.38 -11.11
C LYS A 10 -7.57 -2.39 -11.87
N GLU A 11 -8.00 -1.16 -11.95
CA GLU A 11 -7.30 -0.08 -12.64
C GLU A 11 -5.97 0.29 -11.97
N ASP A 12 -5.77 -0.17 -10.74
CA ASP A 12 -4.52 0.10 -10.01
C ASP A 12 -3.34 -0.76 -10.49
N LEU A 13 -3.59 -1.74 -11.37
CA LEU A 13 -2.55 -2.66 -11.80
C LEU A 13 -1.33 -1.97 -12.41
N ASP A 14 -1.55 -0.95 -13.23
CA ASP A 14 -0.44 -0.31 -13.96
C ASP A 14 0.57 0.33 -13.00
N TRP A 15 0.12 1.15 -12.06
CA TRP A 15 1.05 1.78 -11.12
C TRP A 15 1.58 0.76 -10.10
N LEU A 16 0.79 -0.23 -9.73
CA LEU A 16 1.24 -1.27 -8.81
C LEU A 16 2.34 -2.13 -9.45
N TYR A 17 2.16 -2.50 -10.72
CA TYR A 17 3.20 -3.21 -11.45
C TYR A 17 4.48 -2.37 -11.56
N ARG A 18 4.34 -1.09 -11.88
CA ARG A 18 5.49 -0.19 -11.93
C ARG A 18 6.26 -0.20 -10.61
N LEU A 19 5.53 -0.16 -9.49
CA LEU A 19 6.14 -0.16 -8.16
C LEU A 19 6.83 -1.48 -7.86
N LEU A 20 6.17 -2.61 -8.12
CA LEU A 20 6.68 -3.94 -7.79
C LEU A 20 7.78 -4.42 -8.75
N SER A 21 7.96 -3.75 -9.87
CA SER A 21 9.03 -4.05 -10.83
C SER A 21 10.18 -3.05 -10.76
N ASP A 22 10.13 -2.09 -9.84
CA ASP A 22 11.18 -1.09 -9.70
C ASP A 22 12.32 -1.65 -8.85
N PRO A 23 13.55 -1.72 -9.37
CA PRO A 23 14.67 -2.29 -8.63
C PRO A 23 14.98 -1.56 -7.32
N GLU A 24 14.76 -0.25 -7.27
CA GLU A 24 15.00 0.50 -6.03
C GLU A 24 13.97 0.20 -4.96
N VAL A 25 12.71 0.07 -5.35
CA VAL A 25 11.62 -0.27 -4.41
C VAL A 25 11.84 -1.67 -3.85
N MET A 26 12.18 -2.62 -4.73
CA MET A 26 12.27 -4.05 -4.35
C MET A 26 13.64 -4.45 -3.85
N ARG A 27 14.56 -3.51 -3.72
CA ARG A 27 15.95 -3.76 -3.35
C ARG A 27 16.11 -4.61 -2.09
N TRP A 28 15.26 -4.39 -1.10
CA TRP A 28 15.32 -5.07 0.20
C TRP A 28 14.13 -5.98 0.45
N LEU A 29 13.22 -6.09 -0.52
CA LEU A 29 12.00 -6.86 -0.34
C LEU A 29 12.11 -8.21 -1.03
N GLU A 30 11.73 -8.27 -2.30
CA GLU A 30 11.64 -9.52 -3.04
C GLU A 30 12.17 -9.33 -4.46
N PRO A 31 12.39 -10.42 -5.22
CA PRO A 31 12.69 -10.28 -6.63
C PRO A 31 11.64 -9.47 -7.38
N LEU A 32 12.06 -8.81 -8.45
CA LEU A 32 11.16 -7.99 -9.24
C LEU A 32 9.97 -8.82 -9.74
N TYR A 33 8.78 -8.23 -9.67
CA TYR A 33 7.56 -8.88 -10.13
C TYR A 33 7.39 -8.72 -11.64
N SER A 34 6.90 -9.78 -12.28
CA SER A 34 6.35 -9.66 -13.63
C SER A 34 4.96 -9.03 -13.54
N ARG A 35 4.40 -8.63 -14.69
CA ARG A 35 3.05 -8.08 -14.71
C ARG A 35 2.02 -9.11 -14.20
N GLU A 36 2.21 -10.37 -14.56
CA GLU A 36 1.34 -11.45 -14.10
C GLU A 36 1.41 -11.63 -12.58
N GLN A 37 2.61 -11.54 -12.01
CA GLN A 37 2.78 -11.62 -10.56
C GLN A 37 2.15 -10.43 -9.86
N ALA A 38 2.27 -9.23 -10.42
CA ALA A 38 1.64 -8.04 -9.87
C ALA A 38 0.11 -8.16 -9.91
N GLU A 39 -0.43 -8.72 -10.98
CA GLU A 39 -1.87 -8.95 -11.11
C GLU A 39 -2.36 -9.93 -10.04
N THR A 40 -1.62 -11.02 -9.82
CA THR A 40 -1.95 -11.99 -8.77
C THR A 40 -1.91 -11.34 -7.40
N PHE A 41 -0.89 -10.55 -7.15
CA PHE A 41 -0.75 -9.84 -5.87
C PHE A 41 -1.92 -8.88 -5.64
N LEU A 42 -2.27 -8.10 -6.67
CA LEU A 42 -3.40 -7.19 -6.58
C LEU A 42 -4.70 -7.94 -6.27
N PHE A 43 -4.93 -9.04 -6.98
CA PHE A 43 -6.15 -9.81 -6.82
C PHE A 43 -6.24 -10.43 -5.43
N CYS A 44 -5.16 -11.05 -4.97
CA CYS A 44 -5.18 -11.79 -3.69
C CYS A 44 -5.10 -10.88 -2.47
N ALA A 45 -4.32 -9.81 -2.56
CA ALA A 45 -4.09 -8.95 -1.40
C ALA A 45 -4.95 -7.70 -1.39
N GLY A 46 -5.30 -7.16 -2.57
CA GLY A 46 -6.00 -5.88 -2.66
C GLY A 46 -7.48 -5.97 -2.98
N LEU A 47 -7.88 -6.92 -3.83
CA LEU A 47 -9.27 -7.04 -4.28
C LEU A 47 -10.09 -8.05 -3.49
N SER A 48 -9.50 -8.67 -2.47
CA SER A 48 -10.22 -9.63 -1.64
C SER A 48 -11.26 -8.94 -0.76
N GLU A 49 -12.16 -9.72 -0.20
CA GLU A 49 -13.18 -9.21 0.71
C GLU A 49 -12.58 -8.59 1.95
N SER A 50 -11.47 -9.16 2.44
CA SER A 50 -10.72 -8.61 3.57
C SER A 50 -9.32 -8.23 3.08
N PRO A 51 -9.15 -7.04 2.50
CA PRO A 51 -7.88 -6.68 1.90
C PRO A 51 -6.74 -6.59 2.89
N LEU A 52 -5.54 -6.99 2.46
CA LEU A 52 -4.32 -6.82 3.22
C LEU A 52 -3.63 -5.49 2.87
N ILE A 53 -3.88 -4.98 1.67
CA ILE A 53 -3.29 -3.74 1.20
C ILE A 53 -4.37 -2.80 0.66
N TYR A 54 -4.05 -1.51 0.69
CA TYR A 54 -4.92 -0.44 0.20
C TYR A 54 -4.07 0.53 -0.61
N ALA A 55 -4.71 1.26 -1.52
CA ALA A 55 -4.02 2.29 -2.28
C ALA A 55 -3.88 3.56 -1.45
N ALA A 56 -2.70 4.16 -1.50
CA ALA A 56 -2.45 5.47 -0.90
C ALA A 56 -2.41 6.50 -2.02
N GLU A 57 -3.11 7.63 -1.81
CA GLU A 57 -3.20 8.68 -2.82
C GLU A 57 -2.88 10.04 -2.20
N GLU A 58 -2.32 10.92 -3.03
CA GLU A 58 -2.26 12.34 -2.72
C GLU A 58 -3.05 13.09 -3.78
N GLN A 59 -4.06 13.83 -3.35
CA GLN A 59 -4.94 14.60 -4.24
C GLN A 59 -5.49 13.74 -5.38
N GLY A 60 -5.86 12.49 -5.05
CA GLY A 60 -6.42 11.57 -6.02
C GLY A 60 -5.43 10.84 -6.89
N VAL A 61 -4.13 11.06 -6.70
CA VAL A 61 -3.09 10.40 -7.49
C VAL A 61 -2.42 9.30 -6.66
N PRO A 62 -2.39 8.05 -7.15
CA PRO A 62 -1.73 6.97 -6.40
C PRO A 62 -0.25 7.22 -6.21
N ILE A 63 0.22 7.06 -4.97
CA ILE A 63 1.65 7.23 -4.64
C ILE A 63 2.28 5.93 -4.16
N GLY A 64 1.47 4.90 -3.91
CA GLY A 64 1.95 3.62 -3.43
C GLY A 64 0.82 2.85 -2.75
N TYR A 65 1.17 1.86 -1.96
CA TYR A 65 0.18 1.13 -1.19
C TYR A 65 0.56 1.07 0.28
N VAL A 66 -0.44 0.84 1.12
CA VAL A 66 -0.24 0.63 2.55
C VAL A 66 -0.66 -0.78 2.92
N ILE A 67 -0.03 -1.32 3.95
CA ILE A 67 -0.37 -2.60 4.54
C ILE A 67 -1.14 -2.29 5.82
N ASP A 68 -2.33 -2.87 5.94
CA ASP A 68 -3.18 -2.61 7.11
C ASP A 68 -4.11 -3.80 7.31
N HIS A 69 -3.69 -4.75 8.15
CA HIS A 69 -4.52 -5.91 8.45
C HIS A 69 -4.23 -6.43 9.85
N PRO A 70 -5.19 -7.14 10.47
CA PRO A 70 -4.93 -7.77 11.76
C PRO A 70 -3.82 -8.82 11.63
N TYR A 71 -2.87 -8.78 12.55
CA TYR A 71 -1.82 -9.79 12.63
C TYR A 71 -2.24 -10.93 13.58
N ASP A 72 -2.75 -10.55 14.74
CA ASP A 72 -3.33 -11.49 15.70
C ASP A 72 -4.41 -10.77 16.51
N GLU A 73 -4.88 -11.37 17.61
CA GLU A 73 -5.96 -10.81 18.44
C GLU A 73 -5.62 -9.45 19.03
N HIS A 74 -4.34 -9.15 19.20
CA HIS A 74 -3.90 -7.98 19.94
C HIS A 74 -3.09 -7.00 19.10
N SER A 75 -2.74 -7.36 17.87
CA SER A 75 -1.87 -6.51 17.05
C SER A 75 -2.32 -6.43 15.60
N ARG A 76 -1.89 -5.37 14.92
CA ARG A 76 -2.10 -5.17 13.49
C ARG A 76 -0.75 -5.00 12.82
N GLU A 77 -0.66 -5.47 11.57
CA GLU A 77 0.49 -5.17 10.74
C GLU A 77 0.18 -3.94 9.92
N ILE A 78 1.02 -2.92 10.04
CA ILE A 78 0.90 -1.70 9.24
C ILE A 78 2.23 -1.40 8.57
N GLY A 79 2.16 -0.81 7.39
CA GLY A 79 3.35 -0.45 6.64
C GLY A 79 2.98 0.27 5.36
N TRP A 80 3.99 0.60 4.58
CA TRP A 80 3.78 1.29 3.31
C TRP A 80 4.89 0.95 2.34
N VAL A 81 4.58 1.03 1.04
CA VAL A 81 5.56 0.94 -0.04
C VAL A 81 5.21 2.04 -1.03
N LEU A 82 6.12 2.97 -1.26
CA LEU A 82 5.90 4.16 -2.08
C LEU A 82 6.71 4.12 -3.36
N LEU A 83 6.15 4.72 -4.42
CA LEU A 83 6.90 4.97 -5.64
C LEU A 83 8.08 5.89 -5.33
N PRO A 84 9.26 5.65 -5.96
CA PRO A 84 10.48 6.40 -5.60
C PRO A 84 10.37 7.91 -5.67
N GLU A 85 9.57 8.43 -6.59
CA GLU A 85 9.41 9.89 -6.74
C GLU A 85 8.76 10.56 -5.52
N TYR A 86 8.20 9.76 -4.60
CA TYR A 86 7.58 10.28 -3.38
C TYR A 86 8.42 10.06 -2.13
N TRP A 87 9.61 9.48 -2.28
CA TRP A 87 10.52 9.27 -1.15
C TRP A 87 11.11 10.60 -0.68
N GLY A 88 11.39 10.69 0.63
CA GLY A 88 12.06 11.84 1.20
C GLY A 88 11.21 13.10 1.30
N ARG A 89 9.89 12.98 1.17
CA ARG A 89 8.98 14.12 1.20
C ARG A 89 8.05 14.12 2.40
N GLY A 90 8.27 13.21 3.35
CA GLY A 90 7.43 13.13 4.55
C GLY A 90 6.15 12.32 4.40
N TYR A 91 5.93 11.70 3.24
CA TYR A 91 4.72 10.89 3.02
C TYR A 91 4.65 9.68 3.93
N ALA A 92 5.79 9.03 4.19
CA ALA A 92 5.83 7.85 5.04
C ALA A 92 5.34 8.17 6.45
N SER A 93 5.79 9.28 7.03
CA SER A 93 5.33 9.71 8.36
C SER A 93 3.86 10.03 8.37
N ALA A 94 3.38 10.74 7.35
CA ALA A 94 1.97 11.11 7.24
C ALA A 94 1.09 9.87 7.09
N LEU A 95 1.51 8.89 6.29
CA LEU A 95 0.77 7.64 6.12
C LEU A 95 0.76 6.83 7.41
N THR A 96 1.86 6.79 8.15
CA THR A 96 1.92 6.13 9.43
C THR A 96 0.88 6.69 10.39
N ASP A 97 0.77 8.02 10.45
CA ASP A 97 -0.22 8.68 11.29
C ASP A 97 -1.65 8.31 10.89
N LEU A 98 -1.93 8.29 9.58
CA LEU A 98 -3.24 7.88 9.09
C LEU A 98 -3.58 6.44 9.45
N LEU A 99 -2.61 5.54 9.32
CA LEU A 99 -2.82 4.13 9.64
C LEU A 99 -3.08 3.93 11.13
N ILE A 100 -2.36 4.65 11.98
CA ILE A 100 -2.58 4.60 13.42
C ILE A 100 -3.97 5.11 13.78
N GLN A 101 -4.41 6.18 13.15
CA GLN A 101 -5.76 6.72 13.37
C GLN A 101 -6.83 5.71 12.95
N ARG A 102 -6.66 5.06 11.79
CA ARG A 102 -7.58 4.03 11.33
C ARG A 102 -7.66 2.87 12.32
N ALA A 103 -6.52 2.39 12.80
CA ALA A 103 -6.48 1.29 13.76
C ALA A 103 -7.19 1.65 15.06
N GLY A 104 -7.03 2.89 15.53
CA GLY A 104 -7.71 3.38 16.72
C GLY A 104 -9.23 3.42 16.55
N GLN A 105 -9.70 3.82 15.38
CA GLN A 105 -11.12 3.88 15.08
C GLN A 105 -11.77 2.50 15.03
N GLU A 106 -11.07 1.53 14.49
CA GLU A 106 -11.58 0.17 14.33
C GLU A 106 -11.68 -0.60 15.65
N ARG A 107 -10.99 -0.15 16.68
CA ARG A 107 -11.00 -0.80 17.99
C ARG A 107 -12.18 -0.42 18.87
N ARG A 108 -13.04 0.42 18.38
CA ARG A 108 -14.21 0.85 19.14
C ARG A 108 -15.39 -0.07 19.00
#